data_206318ee943b5e8b04711db413bc2565
#
_entry.id   206318ee943b5e8b04711db413bc2565
#
_cell.length_a   1.000
_cell.length_b   1.000
_cell.length_c   1.000
_cell.angle_alpha   90.00
_cell.angle_beta   90.00
_cell.angle_gamma   90.00
#
_symmetry.space_group_name_H-M   'P 1'
#
loop_
_entity.id
_entity.type
_entity.pdbx_description
1 polymer ?
#
loop_
_entity_poly.entity_id
_entity_poly.type
_entity_poly.pdbx_seq_one_letter_code
_entity_poly.pdbx_strand_id
1 'polypeptide(L)'
;MSRESRVVSGIRDILESHGLYVINIFGGATTGLDGQPDLITMDTTGRFVGIEVKPNGEKPTPNQYRRLIDIIESGGRGIVGYDDFNFSDFENNSIEQVVITNDDGDEYILAGANFNRTIEIVIDKETTQND
;
A
#
# COMPACT_ATOMS: atom_id res chain seq x y z
N MET A 1 18.95 6.56 9.28
CA MET A 1 17.61 6.08 8.88
C MET A 1 17.30 6.56 7.49
N SER A 2 16.88 5.67 6.62
CA SER A 2 16.53 6.03 5.25
C SER A 2 15.28 6.90 5.21
N ARG A 3 15.08 7.55 4.07
CA ARG A 3 13.89 8.37 3.86
C ARG A 3 12.61 7.51 3.93
N GLU A 4 12.65 6.32 3.29
CA GLU A 4 11.51 5.41 3.32
C GLU A 4 11.22 4.91 4.74
N SER A 5 12.23 4.55 5.52
CA SER A 5 12.01 4.06 6.88
C SER A 5 11.42 5.14 7.79
N ARG A 6 11.72 6.41 7.54
CA ARG A 6 11.09 7.51 8.28
C ARG A 6 9.61 7.63 7.96
N VAL A 7 9.23 7.44 6.68
CA VAL A 7 7.83 7.47 6.29
C VAL A 7 7.09 6.29 6.91
N VAL A 8 7.69 5.10 6.89
CA VAL A 8 7.11 3.91 7.53
C VAL A 8 6.84 4.17 9.01
N SER A 9 7.85 4.68 9.74
CA SER A 9 7.70 4.98 11.17
C SER A 9 6.60 6.00 11.42
N GLY A 10 6.54 7.04 10.60
CA GLY A 10 5.52 8.08 10.73
C GLY A 10 4.11 7.54 10.54
N ILE A 11 3.91 6.72 9.53
CA ILE A 11 2.58 6.15 9.26
C ILE A 11 2.20 5.18 10.39
N ARG A 12 3.13 4.33 10.82
CA ARG A 12 2.88 3.42 11.93
C ARG A 12 2.47 4.17 13.19
N ASP A 13 3.18 5.25 13.51
CA ASP A 13 2.88 6.05 14.70
C ASP A 13 1.47 6.66 14.63
N ILE A 14 1.07 7.14 13.45
CA ILE A 14 -0.28 7.68 13.25
C ILE A 14 -1.32 6.61 13.51
N LEU A 15 -1.16 5.43 12.94
CA LEU A 15 -2.11 4.34 13.10
C LEU A 15 -2.19 3.86 14.55
N GLU A 16 -1.04 3.65 15.18
CA GLU A 16 -0.99 3.19 16.57
C GLU A 16 -1.55 4.22 17.54
N SER A 17 -1.34 5.51 17.27
CA SER A 17 -1.90 6.57 18.10
C SER A 17 -3.42 6.61 18.08
N HIS A 18 -4.03 6.01 17.05
CA HIS A 18 -5.49 5.87 16.96
C HIS A 18 -5.99 4.49 17.38
N GLY A 19 -5.13 3.72 18.03
CA GLY A 19 -5.52 2.46 18.64
C GLY A 19 -5.52 1.26 17.70
N LEU A 20 -4.96 1.39 16.49
CA LEU A 20 -4.92 0.29 15.56
C LEU A 20 -3.70 -0.60 15.79
N TYR A 21 -3.89 -1.90 15.59
CA TYR A 21 -2.81 -2.87 15.65
C TYR A 21 -2.03 -2.85 14.33
N VAL A 22 -0.71 -2.69 14.41
CA VAL A 22 0.12 -2.58 13.21
C VAL A 22 1.25 -3.60 13.24
N ILE A 23 1.40 -4.32 12.14
CA ILE A 23 2.54 -5.22 11.92
C ILE A 23 3.47 -4.54 10.92
N ASN A 24 4.71 -4.34 11.32
CA ASN A 24 5.74 -3.74 10.47
C ASN A 24 6.55 -4.86 9.82
N ILE A 25 6.46 -4.97 8.50
CA ILE A 25 7.20 -5.95 7.71
C ILE A 25 8.43 -5.31 7.06
N PHE A 26 8.46 -3.99 7.01
CA PHE A 26 9.54 -3.24 6.36
C PHE A 26 10.90 -3.60 6.93
N GLY A 27 11.86 -3.84 6.05
CA GLY A 27 13.22 -4.19 6.46
C GLY A 27 13.39 -5.64 6.90
N GLY A 28 12.34 -6.43 6.84
CA GLY A 28 12.44 -7.85 7.13
C GLY A 28 13.16 -8.58 6.00
N ALA A 29 14.24 -9.30 6.35
CA ALA A 29 15.02 -10.04 5.37
C ALA A 29 14.50 -11.47 5.25
N THR A 30 13.20 -11.62 5.10
CA THR A 30 12.55 -12.92 5.12
C THR A 30 12.18 -13.37 3.72
N THR A 31 12.59 -14.55 3.36
CA THR A 31 12.25 -15.15 2.08
C THR A 31 10.73 -15.31 1.95
N GLY A 32 10.19 -14.96 0.80
CA GLY A 32 8.76 -15.07 0.54
C GLY A 32 7.97 -13.82 0.86
N LEU A 33 8.60 -12.80 1.42
CA LEU A 33 7.95 -11.53 1.71
C LEU A 33 8.21 -10.46 0.64
N ASP A 34 8.87 -10.83 -0.46
CA ASP A 34 9.15 -9.90 -1.54
C ASP A 34 7.87 -9.32 -2.11
N GLY A 35 7.83 -8.00 -2.22
CA GLY A 35 6.66 -7.29 -2.73
C GLY A 35 5.52 -7.15 -1.74
N GLN A 36 5.61 -7.75 -0.56
CA GLN A 36 4.57 -7.59 0.46
C GLN A 36 4.54 -6.14 0.96
N PRO A 37 3.37 -5.65 1.39
CA PRO A 37 3.27 -4.31 1.95
C PRO A 37 4.19 -4.12 3.15
N ASP A 38 4.65 -2.90 3.37
CA ASP A 38 5.52 -2.59 4.49
C ASP A 38 4.81 -2.68 5.82
N LEU A 39 3.54 -2.33 5.85
CA LEU A 39 2.72 -2.34 7.06
C LEU A 39 1.44 -3.12 6.82
N ILE A 40 1.04 -3.89 7.83
CA ILE A 40 -0.24 -4.59 7.85
C ILE A 40 -1.01 -4.08 9.05
N THR A 41 -2.26 -3.73 8.83
CA THR A 41 -3.13 -3.27 9.90
C THR A 41 -4.57 -3.69 9.62
N MET A 42 -5.49 -3.23 10.46
CA MET A 42 -6.92 -3.32 10.21
C MET A 42 -7.47 -1.90 10.27
N ASP A 43 -8.50 -1.64 9.49
CA ASP A 43 -9.17 -0.34 9.63
C ASP A 43 -10.15 -0.36 10.80
N THR A 44 -10.82 0.76 11.01
CA THR A 44 -11.74 0.90 12.16
C THR A 44 -12.97 0.00 12.04
N THR A 45 -13.20 -0.60 10.87
CA THR A 45 -14.27 -1.58 10.67
C THR A 45 -13.80 -3.02 10.85
N GLY A 46 -12.51 -3.24 11.13
CA GLY A 46 -11.93 -4.55 11.28
C GLY A 46 -11.48 -5.20 9.98
N ARG A 47 -11.42 -4.45 8.91
CA ARG A 47 -11.03 -4.95 7.61
C ARG A 47 -9.51 -4.95 7.47
N PHE A 48 -8.97 -6.01 6.87
CA PHE A 48 -7.53 -6.16 6.64
C PHE A 48 -7.02 -5.07 5.69
N VAL A 49 -5.88 -4.46 6.03
CA VAL A 49 -5.27 -3.40 5.23
C VAL A 49 -3.78 -3.67 5.07
N GLY A 50 -3.32 -3.65 3.82
CA GLY A 50 -1.89 -3.66 3.52
C GLY A 50 -1.49 -2.27 3.02
N ILE A 51 -0.42 -1.73 3.57
CA ILE A 51 0.08 -0.41 3.18
C ILE A 51 1.50 -0.54 2.64
N GLU A 52 1.65 -0.23 1.37
CA GLU A 52 2.96 -0.07 0.75
C GLU A 52 3.39 1.37 0.95
N VAL A 53 4.56 1.59 1.53
CA VAL A 53 5.02 2.94 1.87
C VAL A 53 6.07 3.39 0.87
N LYS A 54 5.90 4.60 0.37
CA LYS A 54 6.87 5.22 -0.55
C LYS A 54 7.11 6.67 -0.17
N PRO A 55 8.35 7.15 -0.28
CA PRO A 55 8.60 8.60 -0.21
C PRO A 55 7.91 9.31 -1.37
N ASN A 56 7.57 10.57 -1.20
CA ASN A 56 6.96 11.37 -2.26
C ASN A 56 7.82 11.30 -3.53
N GLY A 57 7.15 11.10 -4.66
CA GLY A 57 7.79 11.03 -5.96
C GLY A 57 8.20 9.63 -6.39
N GLU A 58 8.15 8.65 -5.49
CA GLU A 58 8.46 7.26 -5.83
C GLU A 58 7.18 6.46 -6.02
N LYS A 59 7.29 5.35 -6.73
CA LYS A 59 6.15 4.47 -7.02
C LYS A 59 6.46 3.05 -6.58
N PRO A 60 5.45 2.29 -6.15
CA PRO A 60 5.61 0.86 -5.96
C PRO A 60 6.05 0.16 -7.25
N THR A 61 6.76 -0.94 -7.09
CA THR A 61 7.11 -1.81 -8.22
C THR A 61 5.88 -2.58 -8.68
N PRO A 62 5.92 -3.17 -9.90
CA PRO A 62 4.81 -4.02 -10.35
C PRO A 62 4.46 -5.13 -9.37
N ASN A 63 5.46 -5.77 -8.77
CA ASN A 63 5.21 -6.83 -7.79
C ASN A 63 4.53 -6.29 -6.53
N GLN A 64 4.95 -5.13 -6.06
CA GLN A 64 4.31 -4.48 -4.90
C GLN A 64 2.85 -4.16 -5.18
N TYR A 65 2.54 -3.63 -6.36
CA TYR A 65 1.16 -3.42 -6.77
C TYR A 65 0.37 -4.73 -6.84
N ARG A 66 0.99 -5.79 -7.35
CA ARG A 66 0.34 -7.09 -7.45
C ARG A 66 -0.11 -7.58 -6.07
N ARG A 67 0.73 -7.39 -5.06
CA ARG A 67 0.38 -7.81 -3.69
C ARG A 67 -0.78 -7.02 -3.14
N LEU A 68 -0.82 -5.72 -3.42
CA LEU A 68 -1.96 -4.89 -3.01
C LEU A 68 -3.24 -5.33 -3.71
N ILE A 69 -3.16 -5.67 -4.99
CA ILE A 69 -4.30 -6.19 -5.74
C ILE A 69 -4.80 -7.50 -5.13
N ASP A 70 -3.89 -8.41 -4.77
CA ASP A 70 -4.26 -9.67 -4.14
C ASP A 70 -5.07 -9.43 -2.85
N ILE A 71 -4.66 -8.45 -2.06
CA ILE A 71 -5.39 -8.05 -0.85
C ILE A 71 -6.79 -7.56 -1.19
N ILE A 72 -6.90 -6.70 -2.21
CA ILE A 72 -8.19 -6.15 -2.64
C ILE A 72 -9.11 -7.25 -3.13
N GLU A 73 -8.60 -8.15 -3.95
CA GLU A 73 -9.39 -9.27 -4.48
C GLU A 73 -9.86 -10.21 -3.36
N SER A 74 -9.13 -10.26 -2.27
CA SER A 74 -9.49 -11.07 -1.10
C SER A 74 -10.45 -10.36 -0.14
N GLY A 75 -10.84 -9.13 -0.44
CA GLY A 75 -11.79 -8.37 0.37
C GLY A 75 -11.16 -7.35 1.31
N GLY A 76 -9.84 -7.23 1.32
CA GLY A 76 -9.13 -6.23 2.11
C GLY A 76 -8.95 -4.91 1.38
N ARG A 77 -8.17 -4.02 1.98
CA ARG A 77 -7.80 -2.74 1.38
C ARG A 77 -6.30 -2.74 1.07
N GLY A 78 -5.93 -2.31 -0.13
CA GLY A 78 -4.55 -2.08 -0.51
C GLY A 78 -4.32 -0.58 -0.63
N ILE A 79 -3.30 -0.08 0.05
CA ILE A 79 -3.05 1.36 0.15
C ILE A 79 -1.58 1.65 -0.15
N VAL A 80 -1.32 2.74 -0.86
CA VAL A 80 0.02 3.30 -0.97
C VAL A 80 0.08 4.53 -0.07
N GLY A 81 0.97 4.51 0.91
CA GLY A 81 1.13 5.61 1.86
C GLY A 81 2.37 6.43 1.57
N TYR A 82 2.21 7.75 1.58
CA TYR A 82 3.27 8.71 1.33
C TYR A 82 3.53 9.57 2.57
N ASP A 83 4.45 10.53 2.45
CA ASP A 83 4.84 11.41 3.56
C ASP A 83 3.67 12.18 4.17
N ASP A 84 2.65 12.45 3.38
CA ASP A 84 1.48 13.22 3.79
C ASP A 84 0.31 12.36 4.29
N PHE A 85 0.55 11.09 4.58
CA PHE A 85 -0.44 10.19 5.14
C PHE A 85 -1.09 10.80 6.37
N ASN A 86 -2.42 10.78 6.45
CA ASN A 86 -3.14 11.21 7.64
C ASN A 86 -4.30 10.26 7.93
N PHE A 87 -4.70 10.23 9.20
CA PHE A 87 -5.69 9.27 9.65
C PHE A 87 -7.10 9.57 9.13
N SER A 88 -7.43 10.83 8.95
CA SER A 88 -8.76 11.21 8.46
C SER A 88 -9.03 10.62 7.08
N ASP A 89 -8.07 10.76 6.17
CA ASP A 89 -8.21 10.20 4.83
C ASP A 89 -8.22 8.67 4.86
N PHE A 90 -7.39 8.08 5.70
CA PHE A 90 -7.34 6.64 5.88
C PHE A 90 -8.70 6.10 6.37
N GLU A 91 -9.24 6.70 7.41
CA GLU A 91 -10.50 6.26 8.02
C GLU A 91 -11.68 6.43 7.06
N ASN A 92 -11.74 7.56 6.39
CA ASN A 92 -12.86 7.89 5.51
C ASN A 92 -12.75 7.27 4.13
N ASN A 93 -11.63 6.67 3.80
CA ASN A 93 -11.36 6.14 2.47
C ASN A 93 -11.59 7.22 1.39
N SER A 94 -11.37 8.48 1.74
CA SER A 94 -11.61 9.63 0.87
C SER A 94 -10.35 9.97 0.10
N ILE A 95 -9.97 9.10 -0.80
CA ILE A 95 -8.66 9.20 -1.40
C ILE A 95 -8.75 9.06 -2.90
N GLU A 96 -7.81 9.70 -3.55
CA GLU A 96 -7.68 9.54 -4.98
C GLU A 96 -7.30 8.10 -5.32
N GLN A 97 -7.74 7.68 -6.46
CA GLN A 97 -7.61 6.31 -6.90
C GLN A 97 -6.42 6.15 -7.82
N VAL A 98 -5.78 5.02 -7.69
CA VAL A 98 -4.79 4.57 -8.67
C VAL A 98 -5.44 3.47 -9.49
N VAL A 99 -5.50 3.67 -10.79
CA VAL A 99 -5.98 2.65 -11.70
C VAL A 99 -4.78 1.85 -12.18
N ILE A 100 -4.84 0.56 -11.99
CA ILE A 100 -3.79 -0.36 -12.44
C ILE A 100 -4.39 -1.27 -13.48
N THR A 101 -3.75 -1.34 -14.65
CA THR A 101 -4.20 -2.19 -15.73
C THR A 101 -3.18 -3.30 -15.94
N ASN A 102 -3.64 -4.55 -16.02
CA ASN A 102 -2.76 -5.68 -16.32
C ASN A 102 -2.70 -5.93 -17.84
N ASP A 103 -1.92 -6.94 -18.24
CA ASP A 103 -1.76 -7.29 -19.65
C ASP A 103 -3.04 -7.71 -20.34
N ASP A 104 -3.99 -8.24 -19.58
CA ASP A 104 -5.26 -8.71 -20.11
C ASP A 104 -6.26 -7.55 -20.26
N GLY A 105 -5.90 -6.35 -19.86
CA GLY A 105 -6.79 -5.20 -19.88
C GLY A 105 -7.68 -5.08 -18.65
N ASP A 106 -7.51 -5.93 -17.66
CA ASP A 106 -8.27 -5.83 -16.41
C ASP A 106 -7.79 -4.64 -15.61
N GLU A 107 -8.74 -3.89 -15.08
CA GLU A 107 -8.46 -2.71 -14.28
C GLU A 107 -8.69 -2.99 -12.80
N TYR A 108 -7.77 -2.48 -11.98
CA TYR A 108 -7.87 -2.55 -10.52
C TYR A 108 -7.76 -1.14 -9.97
N ILE A 109 -8.59 -0.83 -9.02
CA ILE A 109 -8.61 0.49 -8.40
C ILE A 109 -8.05 0.37 -7.00
N LEU A 110 -6.92 1.04 -6.76
CA LEU A 110 -6.34 1.14 -5.44
C LEU A 110 -6.77 2.45 -4.81
N ALA A 111 -7.27 2.37 -3.60
CA ALA A 111 -7.53 3.55 -2.79
C ALA A 111 -6.36 3.72 -1.83
N GLY A 112 -5.79 4.89 -1.76
CA GLY A 112 -4.67 5.15 -0.86
C GLY A 112 -4.95 6.32 0.06
N ALA A 113 -4.35 6.37 1.22
CA ALA A 113 -4.45 7.50 2.11
C ALA A 113 -3.47 8.59 1.65
N ASN A 114 -3.98 9.77 1.39
CA ASN A 114 -3.22 10.92 0.89
C ASN A 114 -2.60 10.73 -0.47
N PHE A 115 -3.36 10.17 -1.32
CA PHE A 115 -2.93 9.89 -2.66
C PHE A 115 -3.40 11.04 -3.55
N ASN A 116 -2.59 12.07 -3.73
CA ASN A 116 -2.98 13.29 -4.44
C ASN A 116 -2.81 13.20 -5.95
N ARG A 117 -2.94 12.00 -6.51
CA ARG A 117 -2.76 11.85 -7.95
C ARG A 117 -3.37 10.56 -8.44
N THR A 118 -4.01 10.64 -9.58
CA THR A 118 -4.42 9.46 -10.31
C THR A 118 -3.21 8.96 -11.10
N ILE A 119 -2.85 7.72 -10.91
CA ILE A 119 -1.73 7.12 -11.62
C ILE A 119 -2.25 5.90 -12.36
N GLU A 120 -2.05 5.88 -13.66
CA GLU A 120 -2.34 4.70 -14.46
C GLU A 120 -1.06 3.90 -14.60
N ILE A 121 -1.11 2.63 -14.20
CA ILE A 121 0.05 1.75 -14.25
C ILE A 121 -0.34 0.45 -14.92
N VAL A 122 0.47 0.05 -15.90
CA VAL A 122 0.31 -1.24 -16.56
C VAL A 122 1.21 -2.24 -15.86
N ILE A 123 0.63 -3.33 -15.38
CA ILE A 123 1.36 -4.42 -14.75
C ILE A 123 1.52 -5.55 -15.74
N ASP A 124 2.78 -5.87 -16.04
CA ASP A 124 3.12 -7.01 -16.87
C ASP A 124 3.08 -8.27 -16.01
N LYS A 125 2.36 -9.29 -16.46
CA LYS A 125 2.27 -10.56 -15.74
C LYS A 125 3.62 -11.23 -15.55
N GLU A 126 4.48 -11.17 -16.55
CA GLU A 126 5.80 -11.79 -16.47
C GLU A 126 6.67 -11.08 -15.45
N THR A 127 6.59 -9.76 -15.39
CA THR A 127 7.32 -8.96 -14.41
C THR A 127 6.89 -9.32 -13.00
N THR A 128 5.58 -9.52 -12.78
CA THR A 128 5.07 -9.84 -11.44
C THR A 128 5.43 -11.24 -10.98
N GLN A 129 5.72 -12.15 -11.90
CA GLN A 129 6.08 -13.51 -11.56
C GLN A 129 7.54 -13.65 -11.13
N ASN A 130 8.40 -12.74 -11.52
CA ASN A 130 9.84 -12.84 -11.34
C ASN A 130 10.39 -11.97 -10.21
N ASP A 131 9.59 -11.24 -9.54
CA ASP A 131 10.03 -10.34 -8.48
C ASP A 131 10.28 -11.05 -7.15
#